data_87a6b168051d8e2b80c83fec72d9da22
#
_entry.id   87a6b168051d8e2b80c83fec72d9da22
#
_cell.length_a   1.000
_cell.length_b   1.000
_cell.length_c   1.000
_cell.angle_alpha   90.00
_cell.angle_beta   90.00
_cell.angle_gamma   90.00
#
_symmetry.space_group_name_H-M   'P 1'
#
loop_
_entity.id
_entity.type
_entity.pdbx_description
1 polymer ?
#
loop_
_entity_poly.entity_id
_entity_poly.type
_entity_poly.pdbx_seq_one_letter_code
_entity_poly.pdbx_strand_id
1 'polypeptide(L)'
;MSKYADKLIKHINEHPEFIQPVSRKNEMMNNFLLPGLQDLCVSRTSFTWGIPVTFDPKHVIYVWLDALTNYITGIGYDADGNSTEQYKKLWPADLHLIGKDIIRFHTIYWPIFLMALGEPLPKQVF
;
A
#
# COMPACT_ATOMS: atom_id res chain seq x y z
N MET A 1 -9.41 -0.20 5.22
CA MET A 1 -8.85 1.16 4.98
C MET A 1 -9.16 2.09 6.14
N SER A 2 -10.40 2.29 6.49
CA SER A 2 -10.83 3.22 7.54
C SER A 2 -10.13 2.98 8.89
N LYS A 3 -9.91 1.74 9.26
CA LYS A 3 -9.24 1.35 10.52
C LYS A 3 -7.82 1.94 10.66
N TYR A 4 -7.14 2.16 9.56
CA TYR A 4 -5.75 2.65 9.55
C TYR A 4 -5.61 4.11 9.10
N ALA A 5 -6.71 4.79 8.79
CA ALA A 5 -6.69 6.15 8.26
C ALA A 5 -6.00 7.13 9.23
N ASP A 6 -6.38 7.12 10.50
CA ASP A 6 -5.79 8.02 11.50
C ASP A 6 -4.31 7.75 11.72
N LYS A 7 -3.91 6.48 11.70
CA LYS A 7 -2.52 6.07 11.83
C LYS A 7 -1.68 6.57 10.65
N LEU A 8 -2.23 6.51 9.44
CA LEU A 8 -1.57 7.03 8.24
C LEU A 8 -1.46 8.56 8.28
N ILE A 9 -2.51 9.27 8.68
CA ILE A 9 -2.48 10.74 8.83
C ILE A 9 -1.39 11.14 9.82
N LYS A 10 -1.32 10.47 10.96
CA LYS A 10 -0.28 10.71 11.96
C LYS A 10 1.12 10.48 11.37
N HIS A 11 1.32 9.40 10.64
CA HIS A 11 2.59 9.10 10.00
C HIS A 11 3.02 10.20 9.02
N ILE A 12 2.09 10.66 8.17
CA ILE A 12 2.36 11.73 7.20
C ILE A 12 2.73 13.03 7.91
N ASN A 13 2.05 13.37 9.01
CA ASN A 13 2.32 14.58 9.78
C ASN A 13 3.66 14.53 10.51
N GLU A 14 4.04 13.36 11.02
CA GLU A 14 5.33 13.14 11.71
C GLU A 14 6.50 13.01 10.74
N HIS A 15 6.23 12.65 9.48
CA HIS A 15 7.24 12.45 8.43
C HIS A 15 6.89 13.32 7.21
N PRO A 16 7.13 14.64 7.27
CA PRO A 16 6.76 15.54 6.17
C PRO A 16 7.46 15.20 4.84
N GLU A 17 8.57 14.47 4.89
CA GLU A 17 9.32 13.99 3.74
C GLU A 17 8.67 12.77 3.06
N PHE A 18 7.69 12.12 3.70
CA PHE A 18 7.13 10.85 3.21
C PHE A 18 6.50 10.99 1.83
N ILE A 19 5.73 12.07 1.58
CA ILE A 19 5.12 12.32 0.28
C ILE A 19 5.71 13.59 -0.33
N GLN A 20 6.31 13.45 -1.50
CA GLN A 20 6.90 14.55 -2.25
C GLN A 20 6.38 14.59 -3.70
N PRO A 21 6.29 15.76 -4.31
CA PRO A 21 6.42 17.10 -3.70
C PRO A 21 5.26 17.42 -2.74
N VAL A 22 5.41 18.50 -1.98
CA VAL A 22 4.43 18.93 -0.95
C VAL A 22 3.02 19.12 -1.53
N SER A 23 2.91 19.55 -2.79
CA SER A 23 1.62 19.68 -3.46
C SER A 23 0.86 18.35 -3.52
N ARG A 24 1.56 17.24 -3.73
CA ARG A 24 0.95 15.90 -3.75
C ARG A 24 0.57 15.43 -2.35
N LYS A 25 1.38 15.74 -1.36
CA LYS A 25 1.01 15.51 0.04
C LYS A 25 -0.30 16.21 0.38
N ASN A 26 -0.43 17.49 0.05
CA ASN A 26 -1.63 18.27 0.32
C ASN A 26 -2.85 17.72 -0.43
N GLU A 27 -2.67 17.32 -1.69
CA GLU A 27 -3.73 16.68 -2.49
C GLU A 27 -4.24 15.41 -1.83
N MET A 28 -3.35 14.52 -1.40
CA MET A 28 -3.73 13.26 -0.76
C MET A 28 -4.42 13.49 0.59
N MET A 29 -3.88 14.41 1.39
CA MET A 29 -4.47 14.76 2.69
C MET A 29 -5.87 15.36 2.53
N ASN A 30 -6.02 16.36 1.67
CA ASN A 30 -7.26 17.13 1.57
C ASN A 30 -8.36 16.39 0.82
N ASN A 31 -8.01 15.61 -0.21
CA ASN A 31 -9.00 14.98 -1.07
C ASN A 31 -9.42 13.58 -0.58
N PHE A 32 -8.56 12.89 0.15
CA PHE A 32 -8.81 11.48 0.51
C PHE A 32 -8.75 11.20 2.01
N LEU A 33 -7.76 11.70 2.72
CA LEU A 33 -7.54 11.34 4.12
C LEU A 33 -8.40 12.13 5.09
N LEU A 34 -8.42 13.46 5.01
CA LEU A 34 -9.18 14.29 5.93
C LEU A 34 -10.70 14.14 5.79
N PRO A 35 -11.27 13.96 4.58
CA PRO A 35 -12.70 13.66 4.44
C PRO A 35 -13.12 12.31 5.00
N GLY A 36 -12.17 11.40 5.26
CA GLY A 36 -12.40 10.04 5.71
C GLY A 36 -12.21 9.01 4.60
N LEU A 37 -11.47 7.94 4.90
CA LEU A 37 -11.28 6.83 3.98
C LEU A 37 -12.43 5.84 4.07
N GLN A 38 -12.93 5.43 2.90
CA GLN A 38 -13.83 4.30 2.79
C GLN A 38 -13.02 3.00 2.66
N ASP A 39 -13.59 1.91 3.14
CA ASP A 39 -12.95 0.61 2.99
C ASP A 39 -12.90 0.19 1.51
N LEU A 40 -11.78 -0.39 1.13
CA LEU A 40 -11.53 -0.87 -0.22
C LEU A 40 -11.95 -2.32 -0.33
N CYS A 41 -12.75 -2.63 -1.35
CA CYS A 41 -13.01 -4.01 -1.72
C CYS A 41 -11.79 -4.59 -2.44
N VAL A 42 -11.14 -5.58 -1.82
CA VAL A 42 -9.91 -6.19 -2.32
C VAL A 42 -10.12 -7.42 -3.20
N SER A 43 -11.37 -7.68 -3.58
CA SER A 43 -11.73 -8.74 -4.51
C SER A 43 -12.80 -8.26 -5.49
N ARG A 44 -12.92 -8.94 -6.63
CA ARG A 44 -13.87 -8.60 -7.70
C ARG A 44 -14.62 -9.83 -8.20
N THR A 45 -15.88 -9.62 -8.58
CA THR A 45 -16.75 -10.66 -9.18
C THR A 45 -17.17 -10.34 -10.60
N SER A 46 -16.85 -9.16 -11.10
CA SER A 46 -17.28 -8.68 -12.41
C SER A 46 -16.60 -9.38 -13.60
N PHE A 47 -15.54 -10.13 -13.33
CA PHE A 47 -14.82 -10.94 -14.32
C PHE A 47 -14.22 -12.17 -13.64
N THR A 48 -13.85 -13.17 -14.44
CA THR A 48 -13.35 -14.46 -13.93
C THR A 48 -11.84 -14.65 -14.12
N TRP A 49 -11.21 -13.81 -14.93
CA TRP A 49 -9.76 -13.88 -15.14
C TRP A 49 -9.02 -13.22 -13.98
N GLY A 50 -8.09 -13.95 -13.40
CA GLY A 50 -7.30 -13.45 -12.28
C GLY A 50 -6.96 -14.55 -11.28
N ILE A 51 -6.38 -14.13 -10.14
CA ILE A 51 -6.04 -15.04 -9.04
C ILE A 51 -7.32 -15.29 -8.22
N PRO A 52 -7.84 -16.52 -8.16
CA PRO A 52 -9.05 -16.80 -7.40
C PRO A 52 -8.79 -16.69 -5.89
N VAL A 53 -9.79 -16.20 -5.17
CA VAL A 53 -9.78 -16.26 -3.70
C VAL A 53 -10.03 -17.70 -3.27
N THR A 54 -9.12 -18.28 -2.49
CA THR A 54 -9.13 -19.71 -2.17
C THR A 54 -10.38 -20.17 -1.42
N PHE A 55 -10.94 -19.32 -0.57
CA PHE A 55 -12.15 -19.62 0.21
C PHE A 55 -13.44 -19.14 -0.44
N ASP A 56 -13.34 -18.42 -1.56
CA ASP A 56 -14.49 -18.00 -2.38
C ASP A 56 -14.09 -17.86 -3.85
N PRO A 57 -14.15 -18.97 -4.62
CA PRO A 57 -13.69 -19.00 -6.01
C PRO A 57 -14.46 -18.10 -6.99
N LYS A 58 -15.60 -17.55 -6.59
CA LYS A 58 -16.36 -16.57 -7.39
C LYS A 58 -15.66 -15.22 -7.43
N HIS A 59 -14.77 -14.95 -6.47
CA HIS A 59 -14.00 -13.73 -6.37
C HIS A 59 -12.59 -13.93 -6.91
N VAL A 60 -12.08 -12.91 -7.59
CA VAL A 60 -10.65 -12.79 -7.96
C VAL A 60 -10.03 -11.64 -7.18
N ILE A 61 -8.75 -11.75 -6.87
CA ILE A 61 -8.01 -10.75 -6.10
C ILE A 61 -7.92 -9.44 -6.90
N TYR A 62 -8.13 -8.32 -6.21
CA TYR A 62 -7.99 -6.98 -6.79
C TYR A 62 -6.55 -6.73 -7.24
N VAL A 63 -6.41 -6.23 -8.47
CA VAL A 63 -5.11 -6.08 -9.14
C VAL A 63 -4.11 -5.24 -8.34
N TRP A 64 -4.56 -4.20 -7.63
CA TRP A 64 -3.65 -3.36 -6.87
C TRP A 64 -3.17 -4.00 -5.56
N LEU A 65 -3.93 -4.93 -5.00
CA LEU A 65 -3.43 -5.73 -3.88
C LEU A 65 -2.23 -6.58 -4.33
N ASP A 66 -2.34 -7.22 -5.48
CA ASP A 66 -1.26 -8.01 -6.08
C ASP A 66 -0.08 -7.10 -6.49
N ALA A 67 -0.35 -6.06 -7.27
CA ALA A 67 0.69 -5.18 -7.82
C ALA A 67 1.53 -4.50 -6.73
N LEU A 68 0.91 -4.00 -5.68
CA LEU A 68 1.64 -3.34 -4.58
C LEU A 68 2.43 -4.35 -3.75
N THR A 69 1.84 -5.50 -3.44
CA THR A 69 2.52 -6.54 -2.66
C THR A 69 3.74 -7.09 -3.39
N ASN A 70 3.76 -7.01 -4.72
CA ASN A 70 4.90 -7.47 -5.51
C ASN A 70 6.20 -6.75 -5.15
N TYR A 71 6.18 -5.52 -4.67
CA TYR A 71 7.39 -4.84 -4.22
C TYR A 71 8.15 -5.63 -3.15
N ILE A 72 7.45 -6.25 -2.22
CA ILE A 72 8.09 -7.04 -1.17
C ILE A 72 8.21 -8.52 -1.56
N THR A 73 7.26 -9.06 -2.31
CA THR A 73 7.34 -10.45 -2.79
C THR A 73 8.56 -10.66 -3.68
N GLY A 74 8.86 -9.70 -4.55
CA GLY A 74 10.00 -9.79 -5.47
C GLY A 74 11.37 -9.85 -4.79
N ILE A 75 11.47 -9.38 -3.55
CA ILE A 75 12.71 -9.44 -2.77
C ILE A 75 12.67 -10.51 -1.67
N GLY A 76 11.63 -11.34 -1.66
CA GLY A 76 11.59 -12.52 -0.81
C GLY A 76 10.82 -12.40 0.49
N TYR A 77 9.84 -11.51 0.57
CA TYR A 77 8.92 -11.47 1.72
C TYR A 77 8.12 -12.77 1.80
N ASP A 78 7.96 -13.27 3.02
CA ASP A 78 7.13 -14.44 3.32
C ASP A 78 6.23 -14.13 4.53
N ALA A 79 4.93 -14.26 4.35
CA ALA A 79 3.93 -14.02 5.39
C ALA A 79 4.04 -14.99 6.57
N ASP A 80 4.63 -16.17 6.37
CA ASP A 80 4.83 -17.19 7.39
C ASP A 80 6.09 -16.97 8.24
N GLY A 81 6.77 -15.84 8.07
CA GLY A 81 7.94 -15.46 8.86
C GLY A 81 9.27 -15.97 8.33
N ASN A 82 9.31 -16.58 7.14
CA ASN A 82 10.51 -17.12 6.51
C ASN A 82 11.05 -16.19 5.42
N SER A 83 10.91 -14.88 5.59
CA SER A 83 11.41 -13.90 4.64
C SER A 83 12.92 -14.04 4.45
N THR A 84 13.37 -13.81 3.20
CA THR A 84 14.79 -13.96 2.83
C THR A 84 15.67 -12.87 3.46
N GLU A 85 16.98 -13.13 3.51
CA GLU A 85 17.95 -12.11 3.92
C GLU A 85 17.94 -10.89 3.00
N GLN A 86 17.65 -11.08 1.71
CA GLN A 86 17.50 -9.99 0.74
C GLN A 86 16.36 -9.05 1.15
N TYR A 87 15.20 -9.59 1.54
CA TYR A 87 14.09 -8.78 2.05
C TYR A 87 14.52 -7.98 3.28
N LYS A 88 15.12 -8.64 4.26
CA LYS A 88 15.56 -7.99 5.51
C LYS A 88 16.58 -6.89 5.28
N LYS A 89 17.40 -7.03 4.25
CA LYS A 89 18.43 -6.05 3.89
C LYS A 89 17.89 -4.87 3.09
N LEU A 90 16.95 -5.12 2.17
CA LEU A 90 16.49 -4.13 1.19
C LEU A 90 15.22 -3.40 1.60
N TRP A 91 14.39 -4.03 2.42
CA TRP A 91 13.16 -3.38 2.88
C TRP A 91 13.37 -2.72 4.25
N PRO A 92 12.84 -1.51 4.55
CA PRO A 92 11.95 -0.73 3.67
C PRO A 92 12.69 -0.02 2.54
N ALA A 93 11.95 0.27 1.46
CA ALA A 93 12.46 1.07 0.36
C ALA A 93 12.81 2.48 0.83
N ASP A 94 13.93 3.02 0.36
CA ASP A 94 14.28 4.41 0.63
C ASP A 94 13.40 5.36 -0.17
N LEU A 95 13.08 4.99 -1.40
CA LEU A 95 12.25 5.81 -2.30
C LEU A 95 11.43 4.93 -3.22
N HIS A 96 10.12 5.22 -3.31
CA HIS A 96 9.27 4.82 -4.43
C HIS A 96 9.17 5.99 -5.40
N LEU A 97 9.75 5.85 -6.58
CA LEU A 97 9.66 6.84 -7.65
C LEU A 97 8.56 6.41 -8.62
N ILE A 98 7.47 7.17 -8.69
CA ILE A 98 6.25 6.76 -9.39
C ILE A 98 5.65 7.88 -10.23
N GLY A 99 4.79 7.53 -11.20
CA GLY A 99 3.99 8.49 -11.94
C GLY A 99 2.83 9.05 -11.09
N LYS A 100 2.45 10.29 -11.37
CA LYS A 100 1.37 10.98 -10.63
C LYS A 100 0.04 10.22 -10.64
N ASP A 101 -0.25 9.46 -11.68
CA ASP A 101 -1.52 8.78 -11.87
C ASP A 101 -1.73 7.61 -10.88
N ILE A 102 -0.65 7.14 -10.28
CA ILE A 102 -0.67 6.04 -9.31
C ILE A 102 -0.20 6.45 -7.91
N ILE A 103 -0.13 7.75 -7.66
CA ILE A 103 0.33 8.26 -6.36
C ILE A 103 -0.59 7.86 -5.22
N ARG A 104 -1.91 7.84 -5.44
CA ARG A 104 -2.88 7.42 -4.44
C ARG A 104 -2.64 5.98 -3.97
N PHE A 105 -2.31 5.09 -4.88
CA PHE A 105 -2.03 3.68 -4.57
C PHE A 105 -0.77 3.53 -3.73
N HIS A 106 0.23 4.37 -3.94
CA HIS A 106 1.52 4.29 -3.24
C HIS A 106 1.59 5.08 -1.94
N THR A 107 0.74 6.08 -1.77
CA THR A 107 0.74 6.94 -0.56
C THR A 107 -0.38 6.63 0.42
N ILE A 108 -1.45 5.96 -0.04
CA ILE A 108 -2.60 5.61 0.78
C ILE A 108 -2.75 4.08 0.88
N TYR A 109 -2.98 3.38 -0.23
CA TYR A 109 -3.26 1.94 -0.19
C TYR A 109 -2.05 1.15 0.28
N TRP A 110 -0.89 1.37 -0.31
CA TRP A 110 0.31 0.62 0.02
C TRP A 110 0.75 0.77 1.49
N PRO A 111 0.86 1.98 2.04
CA PRO A 111 1.14 2.13 3.47
C PRO A 111 0.14 1.41 4.37
N ILE A 112 -1.14 1.47 4.05
CA ILE A 112 -2.17 0.79 4.84
C ILE A 112 -2.04 -0.73 4.76
N PHE A 113 -1.74 -1.29 3.59
CA PHE A 113 -1.47 -2.72 3.46
C PHE A 113 -0.27 -3.14 4.31
N LEU A 114 0.81 -2.35 4.30
CA LEU A 114 1.98 -2.61 5.13
C LEU A 114 1.67 -2.51 6.63
N MET A 115 0.87 -1.53 7.04
CA MET A 115 0.42 -1.41 8.43
C MET A 115 -0.39 -2.64 8.85
N ALA A 116 -1.26 -3.14 7.99
CA ALA A 116 -2.06 -4.34 8.25
C ALA A 116 -1.20 -5.60 8.36
N LEU A 117 -0.09 -5.66 7.62
CA LEU A 117 0.88 -6.74 7.70
C LEU A 117 1.84 -6.61 8.88
N GLY A 118 1.93 -5.43 9.50
CA GLY A 118 2.92 -5.14 10.53
C GLY A 118 4.32 -4.90 9.99
N GLU A 119 4.45 -4.54 8.70
CA GLU A 119 5.73 -4.32 8.04
C GLU A 119 6.08 -2.82 7.98
N PRO A 120 7.40 -2.48 7.92
CA PRO A 120 7.82 -1.09 7.82
C PRO A 120 7.33 -0.41 6.54
N LEU A 121 7.05 0.89 6.63
CA LEU A 121 6.65 1.71 5.49
C LEU A 121 7.88 2.15 4.69
N PRO A 122 7.73 2.42 3.36
CA PRO A 122 8.75 3.13 2.59
C PRO A 122 9.07 4.47 3.23
N LYS A 123 10.32 4.92 3.09
CA LYS A 123 10.73 6.20 3.68
C LYS A 123 10.15 7.38 2.93
N GLN A 124 10.04 7.27 1.61
CA GLN A 124 9.58 8.36 0.75
C GLN A 124 8.89 7.84 -0.51
N VAL A 125 7.87 8.59 -0.96
CA VAL A 125 7.21 8.44 -2.27
C VAL A 125 7.33 9.77 -3.00
N PHE A 126 7.85 9.70 -4.23
CA PHE A 126 8.05 10.90 -5.07
C PHE A 126 7.42 10.70 -6.44
#